data_01003c690b49db7df3fe665ffcf85207
#
_entry.id   01003c690b49db7df3fe665ffcf85207
#
_cell.length_a   1.000
_cell.length_b   1.000
_cell.length_c   1.000
_cell.angle_alpha   90.00
_cell.angle_beta   90.00
_cell.angle_gamma   90.00
#
_symmetry.space_group_name_H-M   'P 1'
#
loop_
_entity.id
_entity.type
_entity.pdbx_description
1 polymer ?
#
loop_
_entity_poly.entity_id
_entity_poly.type
_entity_poly.pdbx_seq_one_letter_code
_entity_poly.pdbx_strand_id
1 'polypeptide(L)'
;GSIYLTDVTDAFSVERLNKEFFNGYKAQYKKFVDTLSDTKPHRDYVKKLLGRLVFLQFLQKKGWMGVPASNAKWEGGDKNYLSKLVDNYANNNRLLSDVLEPLFFKTLNEKRNGDIADGKLGENIKIPYLNGGLFDKDRIDELDIDFPYSYFKDLMDFFSQYNFTIDENGPSYAMICSRTRYILFSRFLHFLTLSSEQKRLFHNLVYSYLRVLRTYLN
;
A
#
# COMPACT_ATOMS: atom_id res chain seq x y z
N GLY A 1 25.25 -0.55 -31.40
CA GLY A 1 24.24 -1.63 -31.60
C GLY A 1 23.85 -2.39 -30.32
N SER A 2 24.66 -2.38 -29.26
CA SER A 2 24.36 -3.21 -28.07
C SER A 2 23.38 -2.54 -27.09
N ILE A 3 23.31 -1.23 -27.05
CA ILE A 3 22.45 -0.48 -26.11
C ILE A 3 20.95 -0.70 -26.41
N TYR A 4 20.58 -0.69 -27.70
CA TYR A 4 19.16 -0.88 -28.09
C TYR A 4 18.60 -2.27 -27.80
N LEU A 5 19.41 -3.33 -27.84
CA LEU A 5 18.98 -4.69 -27.55
C LEU A 5 18.71 -4.90 -26.03
N THR A 6 19.53 -4.28 -25.18
CA THR A 6 19.34 -4.31 -23.72
C THR A 6 18.05 -3.57 -23.31
N ASP A 7 17.82 -2.38 -23.87
CA ASP A 7 16.62 -1.58 -23.59
C ASP A 7 15.32 -2.30 -24.01
N VAL A 8 15.34 -3.00 -25.16
CA VAL A 8 14.20 -3.78 -25.65
C VAL A 8 13.96 -5.00 -24.75
N THR A 9 15.01 -5.72 -24.35
CA THR A 9 14.89 -6.89 -23.47
C THR A 9 14.38 -6.50 -22.10
N ASP A 10 14.82 -5.35 -21.57
CA ASP A 10 14.36 -4.80 -20.30
C ASP A 10 12.89 -4.38 -20.38
N ALA A 11 12.46 -3.73 -21.46
CA ALA A 11 11.06 -3.35 -21.67
C ALA A 11 10.13 -4.58 -21.70
N PHE A 12 10.51 -5.65 -22.39
CA PHE A 12 9.73 -6.91 -22.41
C PHE A 12 9.70 -7.61 -21.04
N SER A 13 10.81 -7.56 -20.29
CA SER A 13 10.85 -8.12 -18.95
C SER A 13 9.92 -7.37 -17.99
N VAL A 14 9.89 -6.04 -18.07
CA VAL A 14 8.98 -5.16 -17.31
C VAL A 14 7.52 -5.46 -17.60
N GLU A 15 7.16 -5.61 -18.89
CA GLU A 15 5.77 -5.89 -19.27
C GLU A 15 5.30 -7.25 -18.78
N ARG A 16 6.13 -8.28 -18.88
CA ARG A 16 5.82 -9.61 -18.35
C ARG A 16 5.58 -9.59 -16.85
N LEU A 17 6.42 -8.88 -16.11
CA LEU A 17 6.32 -8.77 -14.67
C LEU A 17 5.09 -8.01 -14.19
N ASN A 18 4.73 -6.94 -14.89
CA ASN A 18 3.49 -6.23 -14.65
C ASN A 18 2.29 -7.17 -14.85
N LYS A 19 2.30 -7.98 -15.89
CA LYS A 19 1.25 -8.95 -16.16
C LYS A 19 1.17 -10.03 -15.07
N GLU A 20 2.30 -10.55 -14.60
CA GLU A 20 2.36 -11.51 -13.50
C GLU A 20 1.82 -10.91 -12.19
N PHE A 21 2.25 -9.69 -11.84
CA PHE A 21 1.71 -8.98 -10.67
C PHE A 21 0.21 -8.81 -10.77
N PHE A 22 -0.31 -8.28 -11.88
CA PHE A 22 -1.74 -8.05 -12.04
C PHE A 22 -2.56 -9.33 -12.00
N ASN A 23 -2.06 -10.42 -12.55
CA ASN A 23 -2.70 -11.72 -12.48
C ASN A 23 -2.74 -12.23 -11.02
N GLY A 24 -1.63 -12.17 -10.30
CA GLY A 24 -1.57 -12.52 -8.88
C GLY A 24 -2.45 -11.62 -8.01
N TYR A 25 -2.41 -10.30 -8.24
CA TYR A 25 -3.26 -9.35 -7.54
C TYR A 25 -4.75 -9.61 -7.79
N LYS A 26 -5.14 -9.91 -9.04
CA LYS A 26 -6.50 -10.29 -9.39
C LYS A 26 -6.92 -11.60 -8.71
N ALA A 27 -6.03 -12.57 -8.57
CA ALA A 27 -6.30 -13.80 -7.83
C ALA A 27 -6.53 -13.53 -6.34
N GLN A 28 -5.72 -12.66 -5.71
CA GLN A 28 -5.96 -12.21 -4.34
C GLN A 28 -7.30 -11.49 -4.22
N TYR A 29 -7.57 -10.51 -5.09
CA TYR A 29 -8.86 -9.82 -5.11
C TYR A 29 -10.04 -10.79 -5.19
N LYS A 30 -9.99 -11.75 -6.11
CA LYS A 30 -11.04 -12.76 -6.27
C LYS A 30 -11.24 -13.59 -5.00
N LYS A 31 -10.14 -13.99 -4.34
CA LYS A 31 -10.19 -14.73 -3.07
C LYS A 31 -10.99 -13.99 -1.99
N PHE A 32 -10.79 -12.67 -1.85
CA PHE A 32 -11.54 -11.85 -0.89
C PHE A 32 -13.01 -11.70 -1.31
N VAL A 33 -13.29 -11.42 -2.58
CA VAL A 33 -14.67 -11.20 -3.07
C VAL A 33 -15.51 -12.48 -3.01
N ASP A 34 -14.93 -13.64 -3.32
CA ASP A 34 -15.65 -14.93 -3.34
C ASP A 34 -16.20 -15.34 -1.96
N THR A 35 -15.73 -14.73 -0.87
CA THR A 35 -16.28 -14.96 0.49
C THR A 35 -17.48 -14.08 0.80
N LEU A 36 -17.76 -13.10 -0.03
CA LEU A 36 -18.83 -12.14 0.15
C LEU A 36 -19.94 -12.40 -0.88
N SER A 37 -21.12 -11.83 -0.64
CA SER A 37 -22.16 -11.80 -1.66
C SER A 37 -21.68 -10.98 -2.87
N ASP A 38 -21.92 -11.45 -4.10
CA ASP A 38 -21.47 -10.75 -5.31
C ASP A 38 -22.30 -9.49 -5.58
N THR A 39 -22.04 -8.45 -4.81
CA THR A 39 -22.65 -7.14 -4.95
C THR A 39 -21.61 -6.08 -5.33
N LYS A 40 -22.06 -5.00 -5.98
CA LYS A 40 -21.17 -3.88 -6.29
C LYS A 40 -20.50 -3.27 -5.03
N PRO A 41 -21.22 -3.01 -3.92
CA PRO A 41 -20.60 -2.51 -2.69
C PRO A 41 -19.49 -3.42 -2.17
N HIS A 42 -19.68 -4.74 -2.13
CA HIS A 42 -18.65 -5.68 -1.67
C HIS A 42 -17.42 -5.69 -2.58
N ARG A 43 -17.61 -5.67 -3.88
CA ARG A 43 -16.50 -5.58 -4.84
C ARG A 43 -15.72 -4.27 -4.68
N ASP A 44 -16.42 -3.15 -4.48
CA ASP A 44 -15.80 -1.84 -4.30
C ASP A 44 -15.06 -1.76 -2.95
N TYR A 45 -15.61 -2.37 -1.88
CA TYR A 45 -14.95 -2.50 -0.59
C TYR A 45 -13.61 -3.24 -0.70
N VAL A 46 -13.61 -4.43 -1.31
CA VAL A 46 -12.39 -5.22 -1.47
C VAL A 46 -11.34 -4.47 -2.31
N LYS A 47 -11.75 -3.82 -3.40
CA LYS A 47 -10.83 -2.99 -4.21
C LYS A 47 -10.19 -1.89 -3.38
N LYS A 48 -10.98 -1.20 -2.56
CA LYS A 48 -10.50 -0.12 -1.69
C LYS A 48 -9.56 -0.64 -0.61
N LEU A 49 -9.91 -1.76 0.04
CA LEU A 49 -9.07 -2.42 1.03
C LEU A 49 -7.71 -2.82 0.46
N LEU A 50 -7.71 -3.56 -0.66
CA LEU A 50 -6.46 -4.01 -1.28
C LEU A 50 -5.63 -2.81 -1.80
N GLY A 51 -6.28 -1.78 -2.32
CA GLY A 51 -5.63 -0.55 -2.74
C GLY A 51 -4.92 0.18 -1.60
N ARG A 52 -5.55 0.26 -0.42
CA ARG A 52 -4.93 0.79 0.80
C ARG A 52 -3.68 -0.01 1.19
N LEU A 53 -3.79 -1.33 1.19
CA LEU A 53 -2.67 -2.21 1.56
C LEU A 53 -1.50 -2.12 0.57
N VAL A 54 -1.77 -2.02 -0.73
CA VAL A 54 -0.73 -1.75 -1.74
C VAL A 54 -0.06 -0.40 -1.51
N PHE A 55 -0.83 0.65 -1.24
CA PHE A 55 -0.25 1.97 -0.96
C PHE A 55 0.69 1.93 0.26
N LEU A 56 0.30 1.20 1.30
CA LEU A 56 1.15 1.06 2.49
C LEU A 56 2.43 0.26 2.21
N GLN A 57 2.46 -0.64 1.20
CA GLN A 57 3.71 -1.27 0.76
C GLN A 57 4.73 -0.22 0.28
N PHE A 58 4.29 0.84 -0.41
CA PHE A 58 5.19 1.93 -0.80
C PHE A 58 5.71 2.72 0.39
N LEU A 59 4.83 3.08 1.33
CA LEU A 59 5.23 3.82 2.52
C LEU A 59 6.26 3.05 3.36
N GLN A 60 6.03 1.75 3.58
CA GLN A 60 7.00 0.96 4.34
C GLN A 60 8.33 0.79 3.60
N LYS A 61 8.32 0.64 2.28
CA LYS A 61 9.57 0.54 1.48
C LYS A 61 10.38 1.84 1.49
N LYS A 62 9.72 2.99 1.61
CA LYS A 62 10.37 4.28 1.86
C LYS A 62 10.94 4.40 3.30
N GLY A 63 10.60 3.48 4.19
CA GLY A 63 11.02 3.52 5.59
C GLY A 63 10.22 4.50 6.46
N TRP A 64 8.97 4.77 6.10
CA TRP A 64 8.09 5.72 6.79
C TRP A 64 7.06 5.05 7.71
N MET A 65 7.02 3.74 7.74
CA MET A 65 6.16 2.97 8.65
C MET A 65 7.00 2.40 9.79
N GLY A 66 6.53 2.55 11.02
CA GLY A 66 7.22 2.02 12.19
C GLY A 66 8.57 2.70 12.48
N VAL A 67 8.67 4.00 12.23
CA VAL A 67 9.88 4.78 12.53
C VAL A 67 10.03 4.89 14.06
N PRO A 68 11.23 4.65 14.66
CA PRO A 68 11.40 4.84 16.09
C PRO A 68 10.97 6.24 16.56
N ALA A 69 10.18 6.33 17.61
CA ALA A 69 9.67 7.60 18.13
C ALA A 69 10.80 8.57 18.54
N SER A 70 11.93 8.03 18.97
CA SER A 70 13.13 8.81 19.31
C SER A 70 13.86 9.41 18.12
N ASN A 71 13.58 8.94 16.90
CA ASN A 71 14.21 9.47 15.70
C ASN A 71 13.54 10.78 15.29
N ALA A 72 14.28 11.87 15.21
CA ALA A 72 13.73 13.16 14.79
C ALA A 72 13.30 13.17 13.31
N LYS A 73 13.99 12.40 12.47
CA LYS A 73 13.72 12.28 11.05
C LYS A 73 12.72 11.16 10.74
N TRP A 74 12.11 11.22 9.54
CA TRP A 74 11.27 10.16 8.98
C TRP A 74 12.11 9.15 8.20
N GLU A 75 13.03 8.49 8.91
CA GLU A 75 13.93 7.48 8.34
C GLU A 75 14.13 6.32 9.33
N GLY A 76 14.59 5.17 8.82
CA GLY A 76 14.83 4.00 9.67
C GLY A 76 13.58 3.24 10.06
N GLY A 77 12.45 3.47 9.39
CA GLY A 77 11.24 2.68 9.55
C GLY A 77 11.40 1.26 9.03
N ASP A 78 10.50 0.38 9.44
CA ASP A 78 10.54 -1.03 9.08
C ASP A 78 10.01 -1.25 7.66
N LYS A 79 10.88 -1.72 6.76
CA LYS A 79 10.52 -2.02 5.36
C LYS A 79 9.61 -3.25 5.19
N ASN A 80 9.35 -3.98 6.26
CA ASN A 80 8.45 -5.14 6.31
C ASN A 80 7.36 -4.97 7.40
N TYR A 81 7.08 -3.71 7.77
CA TYR A 81 6.18 -3.36 8.86
C TYR A 81 4.83 -4.09 8.79
N LEU A 82 4.16 -4.06 7.63
CA LEU A 82 2.83 -4.66 7.46
C LEU A 82 2.85 -6.19 7.62
N SER A 83 3.85 -6.87 7.09
CA SER A 83 3.98 -8.32 7.25
C SER A 83 4.17 -8.69 8.71
N LYS A 84 5.03 -7.96 9.44
CA LYS A 84 5.23 -8.16 10.87
C LYS A 84 3.98 -7.84 11.67
N LEU A 85 3.26 -6.76 11.32
CA LEU A 85 2.00 -6.40 11.97
C LEU A 85 0.98 -7.53 11.81
N VAL A 86 0.81 -8.08 10.61
CA VAL A 86 -0.08 -9.21 10.34
C VAL A 86 0.36 -10.44 11.15
N ASP A 87 1.65 -10.76 11.17
CA ASP A 87 2.19 -11.91 11.89
C ASP A 87 2.03 -11.78 13.41
N ASN A 88 2.11 -10.57 13.98
CA ASN A 88 1.87 -10.31 15.41
C ASN A 88 0.42 -10.62 15.84
N TYR A 89 -0.51 -10.63 14.89
CA TYR A 89 -1.92 -10.96 15.13
C TYR A 89 -2.32 -12.29 14.47
N ALA A 90 -1.40 -13.25 14.44
CA ALA A 90 -1.64 -14.58 13.89
C ALA A 90 -2.92 -15.21 14.46
N ASN A 91 -3.72 -15.80 13.57
CA ASN A 91 -5.01 -16.44 13.87
C ASN A 91 -6.12 -15.49 14.37
N ASN A 92 -5.92 -14.16 14.33
CA ASN A 92 -6.99 -13.21 14.60
C ASN A 92 -7.86 -13.01 13.36
N ASN A 93 -9.03 -13.64 13.32
CA ASN A 93 -10.01 -13.49 12.22
C ASN A 93 -10.75 -12.14 12.24
N ARG A 94 -10.43 -11.27 13.19
CA ARG A 94 -10.87 -9.87 13.26
C ARG A 94 -9.72 -8.89 13.00
N LEU A 95 -8.67 -9.34 12.31
CA LEU A 95 -7.50 -8.52 12.01
C LEU A 95 -7.86 -7.23 11.30
N LEU A 96 -8.85 -7.26 10.41
CA LEU A 96 -9.30 -6.06 9.70
C LEU A 96 -9.92 -5.06 10.66
N SER A 97 -10.95 -5.43 11.41
CA SER A 97 -11.65 -4.53 12.31
C SER A 97 -10.81 -4.14 13.54
N ASP A 98 -10.02 -5.06 14.09
CA ASP A 98 -9.26 -4.81 15.33
C ASP A 98 -7.95 -4.04 15.12
N VAL A 99 -7.33 -4.14 13.92
CA VAL A 99 -5.98 -3.62 13.67
C VAL A 99 -5.89 -2.75 12.42
N LEU A 100 -6.34 -3.24 11.26
CA LEU A 100 -6.14 -2.52 9.99
C LEU A 100 -7.07 -1.31 9.86
N GLU A 101 -8.32 -1.39 10.27
CA GLU A 101 -9.23 -0.24 10.27
C GLU A 101 -8.77 0.86 11.26
N PRO A 102 -8.36 0.58 12.50
CA PRO A 102 -7.69 1.56 13.34
C PRO A 102 -6.43 2.17 12.72
N LEU A 103 -5.62 1.38 12.02
CA LEU A 103 -4.48 1.90 11.27
C LEU A 103 -4.94 2.89 10.18
N PHE A 104 -5.96 2.54 9.39
CA PHE A 104 -6.44 3.38 8.29
C PHE A 104 -7.12 4.65 8.80
N PHE A 105 -8.13 4.50 9.66
CA PHE A 105 -9.07 5.57 9.97
C PHE A 105 -8.65 6.46 11.15
N LYS A 106 -7.87 5.92 12.08
CA LYS A 106 -7.33 6.70 13.21
C LYS A 106 -5.88 7.10 12.96
N THR A 107 -5.00 6.11 12.75
CA THR A 107 -3.55 6.38 12.73
C THR A 107 -3.13 7.16 11.50
N LEU A 108 -3.57 6.76 10.31
CA LEU A 108 -3.20 7.44 9.06
C LEU A 108 -4.06 8.67 8.76
N ASN A 109 -5.27 8.76 9.32
CA ASN A 109 -6.24 9.80 8.97
C ASN A 109 -6.47 10.87 10.04
N GLU A 110 -5.98 10.70 11.26
CA GLU A 110 -6.13 11.66 12.34
C GLU A 110 -4.77 12.23 12.77
N LYS A 111 -4.72 13.54 13.00
CA LYS A 111 -3.55 14.22 13.56
C LYS A 111 -3.28 13.73 14.98
N ARG A 112 -2.04 13.32 15.24
CA ARG A 112 -1.58 12.87 16.56
C ARG A 112 -0.34 13.64 17.00
N ASN A 113 -0.14 13.77 18.30
CA ASN A 113 1.05 14.42 18.84
C ASN A 113 2.29 13.57 18.51
N GLY A 114 3.24 14.15 17.76
CA GLY A 114 4.48 13.47 17.36
C GLY A 114 4.26 12.27 16.42
N ASP A 115 3.06 12.10 15.84
CA ASP A 115 2.68 10.96 15.00
C ASP A 115 2.88 9.57 15.65
N ILE A 116 2.91 9.52 16.99
CA ILE A 116 3.07 8.28 17.74
C ILE A 116 1.90 7.32 17.44
N ALA A 117 2.21 6.10 17.13
CA ALA A 117 1.23 5.06 16.87
C ALA A 117 0.62 4.50 18.17
N ASP A 118 -0.61 3.97 18.08
CA ASP A 118 -1.21 3.17 19.12
C ASP A 118 -0.38 1.91 19.40
N GLY A 119 -0.28 1.47 20.66
CA GLY A 119 0.50 0.31 21.07
C GLY A 119 0.13 -1.00 20.35
N LYS A 120 -1.12 -1.14 19.88
CA LYS A 120 -1.53 -2.26 19.01
C LYS A 120 -0.78 -2.29 17.67
N LEU A 121 -0.31 -1.14 17.21
CA LEU A 121 0.42 -1.00 15.95
C LEU A 121 1.94 -1.05 16.15
N GLY A 122 2.40 -1.00 17.39
CA GLY A 122 3.78 -1.08 17.79
C GLY A 122 4.13 -0.05 18.88
N GLU A 123 5.04 -0.43 19.77
CA GLU A 123 5.44 0.43 20.87
C GLU A 123 6.56 1.40 20.45
N ASN A 124 6.45 2.65 20.89
CA ASN A 124 7.46 3.68 20.68
C ASN A 124 7.84 3.91 19.20
N ILE A 125 6.86 3.81 18.32
CA ILE A 125 7.03 4.05 16.88
C ILE A 125 6.15 5.19 16.38
N LYS A 126 6.56 5.77 15.25
CA LYS A 126 5.79 6.76 14.49
C LYS A 126 5.24 6.14 13.20
N ILE A 127 4.02 6.52 12.88
CA ILE A 127 3.37 6.25 11.60
C ILE A 127 2.83 7.59 11.09
N PRO A 128 3.03 7.97 9.82
CA PRO A 128 2.68 9.30 9.34
C PRO A 128 1.18 9.55 9.33
N TYR A 129 0.80 10.80 9.55
CA TYR A 129 -0.54 11.31 9.26
C TYR A 129 -0.64 11.67 7.77
N LEU A 130 -1.65 11.19 7.06
CA LEU A 130 -1.79 11.32 5.61
C LEU A 130 -2.90 12.26 5.14
N ASN A 131 -3.53 12.98 6.04
CA ASN A 131 -4.52 14.03 5.76
C ASN A 131 -5.53 13.67 4.65
N GLY A 132 -6.38 12.68 4.91
CA GLY A 132 -7.55 12.39 4.05
C GLY A 132 -7.29 11.52 2.81
N GLY A 133 -8.23 11.58 1.88
CA GLY A 133 -8.14 10.89 0.59
C GLY A 133 -8.41 9.39 0.68
N LEU A 134 -7.38 8.56 0.48
CA LEU A 134 -7.51 7.11 0.45
C LEU A 134 -7.96 6.52 1.81
N PHE A 135 -7.66 7.21 2.91
CA PHE A 135 -7.94 6.77 4.28
C PHE A 135 -9.15 7.48 4.92
N ASP A 136 -9.86 8.32 4.17
CA ASP A 136 -11.16 8.81 4.62
C ASP A 136 -12.17 7.66 4.67
N LYS A 137 -12.87 7.58 5.80
CA LYS A 137 -13.95 6.60 5.98
C LYS A 137 -15.19 7.07 5.21
N ASP A 138 -15.74 6.21 4.36
CA ASP A 138 -16.99 6.48 3.64
C ASP A 138 -18.02 5.36 3.86
N ARG A 139 -19.19 5.47 3.23
CA ARG A 139 -20.29 4.51 3.36
C ARG A 139 -19.91 3.06 3.02
N ILE A 140 -18.92 2.86 2.15
CA ILE A 140 -18.44 1.51 1.80
C ILE A 140 -17.66 0.92 2.97
N ASP A 141 -16.93 1.74 3.72
CA ASP A 141 -16.17 1.33 4.90
C ASP A 141 -17.04 1.07 6.14
N GLU A 142 -18.36 1.33 6.07
CA GLU A 142 -19.32 1.02 7.14
C GLU A 142 -19.85 -0.42 7.06
N LEU A 143 -19.49 -1.17 6.03
CA LEU A 143 -19.85 -2.58 5.92
C LEU A 143 -19.11 -3.37 7.01
N ASP A 144 -19.88 -4.14 7.80
CA ASP A 144 -19.34 -5.02 8.84
C ASP A 144 -18.78 -6.30 8.21
N ILE A 145 -17.54 -6.21 7.75
CA ILE A 145 -16.85 -7.26 7.02
C ILE A 145 -15.51 -7.53 7.69
N ASP A 146 -15.26 -8.80 8.00
CA ASP A 146 -13.93 -9.31 8.33
C ASP A 146 -13.57 -10.48 7.42
N PHE A 147 -12.28 -10.79 7.37
CA PHE A 147 -11.73 -11.88 6.57
C PHE A 147 -10.86 -12.78 7.43
N PRO A 148 -10.74 -14.08 7.09
CA PRO A 148 -9.81 -14.97 7.76
C PRO A 148 -8.38 -14.41 7.78
N TYR A 149 -7.67 -14.56 8.89
CA TYR A 149 -6.26 -14.16 9.03
C TYR A 149 -5.40 -14.64 7.84
N SER A 150 -5.61 -15.88 7.41
CA SER A 150 -4.85 -16.48 6.30
C SER A 150 -4.92 -15.68 5.00
N TYR A 151 -6.00 -14.90 4.78
CA TYR A 151 -6.12 -14.09 3.57
C TYR A 151 -5.15 -12.91 3.58
N PHE A 152 -4.99 -12.28 4.74
CA PHE A 152 -4.01 -11.20 4.90
C PHE A 152 -2.58 -11.73 4.87
N LYS A 153 -2.35 -12.90 5.47
CA LYS A 153 -1.04 -13.57 5.41
C LYS A 153 -0.64 -13.88 3.97
N ASP A 154 -1.49 -14.54 3.21
CA ASP A 154 -1.25 -14.86 1.80
C ASP A 154 -1.05 -13.60 0.95
N LEU A 155 -1.79 -12.52 1.26
CA LEU A 155 -1.64 -11.24 0.58
C LEU A 155 -0.27 -10.59 0.88
N MET A 156 0.19 -10.63 2.13
CA MET A 156 1.52 -10.14 2.50
C MET A 156 2.63 -10.99 1.86
N ASP A 157 2.48 -12.30 1.83
CA ASP A 157 3.41 -13.22 1.17
C ASP A 157 3.46 -12.98 -0.36
N PHE A 158 2.30 -12.71 -0.97
CA PHE A 158 2.24 -12.28 -2.36
C PHE A 158 2.98 -10.95 -2.57
N PHE A 159 2.73 -9.94 -1.76
CA PHE A 159 3.41 -8.65 -1.89
C PHE A 159 4.92 -8.74 -1.65
N SER A 160 5.37 -9.64 -0.79
CA SER A 160 6.80 -9.83 -0.50
C SER A 160 7.64 -10.24 -1.71
N GLN A 161 6.98 -10.83 -2.73
CA GLN A 161 7.62 -11.22 -4.00
C GLN A 161 7.95 -10.02 -4.89
N TYR A 162 7.46 -8.81 -4.54
CA TYR A 162 7.60 -7.59 -5.33
C TYR A 162 8.22 -6.47 -4.51
N ASN A 163 9.02 -5.63 -5.16
CA ASN A 163 9.51 -4.41 -4.55
C ASN A 163 8.61 -3.23 -4.92
N PHE A 164 8.16 -2.49 -3.94
CA PHE A 164 7.31 -1.31 -4.10
C PHE A 164 8.17 -0.05 -3.97
N THR A 165 8.90 0.31 -5.03
CA THR A 165 9.72 1.52 -5.07
C THR A 165 9.20 2.50 -6.10
N ILE A 166 9.45 3.80 -5.86
CA ILE A 166 9.15 4.89 -6.79
C ILE A 166 10.48 5.42 -7.30
N ASP A 167 10.68 5.43 -8.62
CA ASP A 167 11.80 6.12 -9.22
C ASP A 167 11.50 7.62 -9.29
N GLU A 168 12.24 8.40 -8.49
CA GLU A 168 12.08 9.85 -8.44
C GLU A 168 12.75 10.55 -9.63
N ASN A 169 13.60 9.86 -10.39
CA ASN A 169 14.37 10.37 -11.52
C ASN A 169 13.93 9.80 -12.88
N GLY A 170 13.00 8.83 -12.89
CA GLY A 170 12.49 8.20 -14.11
C GLY A 170 11.37 8.99 -14.78
N PRO A 171 11.00 8.63 -16.00
CA PRO A 171 9.83 9.22 -16.66
C PRO A 171 8.62 8.97 -15.78
N SER A 172 7.92 10.02 -15.48
CA SER A 172 6.92 10.35 -14.46
C SER A 172 6.04 9.24 -13.86
N TYR A 173 6.28 7.98 -13.86
CA TYR A 173 5.37 6.94 -13.31
C TYR A 173 5.95 5.52 -13.25
N ALA A 174 7.27 5.36 -13.28
CA ALA A 174 7.86 4.03 -13.15
C ALA A 174 8.08 3.68 -11.68
N MET A 175 7.43 2.63 -11.21
CA MET A 175 7.74 1.99 -9.94
C MET A 175 8.79 0.92 -10.18
N ILE A 176 9.96 1.08 -9.57
CA ILE A 176 11.11 0.22 -9.83
C ILE A 176 11.27 -0.82 -8.73
N CYS A 177 11.44 -2.03 -9.15
CA CYS A 177 11.72 -3.19 -8.34
C CYS A 177 13.18 -3.62 -8.48
N SER A 178 14.00 -3.53 -7.42
CA SER A 178 15.34 -4.08 -7.48
C SER A 178 15.31 -5.60 -7.49
N ARG A 179 15.98 -6.10 -8.45
CA ARG A 179 16.30 -7.48 -8.80
C ARG A 179 15.35 -8.20 -9.71
N THR A 180 14.14 -7.70 -10.02
CA THR A 180 13.42 -8.35 -11.11
C THR A 180 12.07 -7.77 -11.53
N ARG A 181 11.43 -6.77 -10.87
CA ARG A 181 10.02 -6.55 -11.22
C ARG A 181 9.59 -5.08 -11.13
N TYR A 182 9.24 -4.47 -12.26
CA TYR A 182 8.74 -3.09 -12.38
C TYR A 182 7.21 -3.08 -12.44
N ILE A 183 6.57 -2.20 -11.70
CA ILE A 183 5.12 -1.99 -11.78
C ILE A 183 4.86 -0.53 -12.15
N LEU A 184 4.15 -0.31 -13.25
CA LEU A 184 3.71 1.02 -13.65
C LEU A 184 2.52 1.45 -12.77
N PHE A 185 2.77 2.39 -11.89
CA PHE A 185 1.79 2.93 -10.95
C PHE A 185 0.55 3.50 -11.65
N SER A 186 0.71 4.14 -12.82
CA SER A 186 -0.40 4.65 -13.60
C SER A 186 -1.37 3.55 -14.07
N ARG A 187 -0.87 2.37 -14.44
CA ARG A 187 -1.70 1.22 -14.80
C ARG A 187 -2.39 0.61 -13.58
N PHE A 188 -1.72 0.59 -12.44
CA PHE A 188 -2.30 0.17 -11.17
C PHE A 188 -3.45 1.09 -10.74
N LEU A 189 -3.29 2.40 -10.81
CA LEU A 189 -4.36 3.38 -10.58
C LEU A 189 -5.53 3.22 -11.56
N HIS A 190 -5.27 2.77 -12.78
CA HIS A 190 -6.33 2.50 -13.75
C HIS A 190 -7.11 1.22 -13.43
N PHE A 191 -6.45 0.24 -12.85
CA PHE A 191 -7.08 -1.02 -12.40
C PHE A 191 -7.93 -0.82 -11.14
N LEU A 192 -7.50 0.03 -10.22
CA LEU A 192 -8.36 0.49 -9.14
C LEU A 192 -9.46 1.32 -9.82
N THR A 193 -10.71 0.89 -9.73
CA THR A 193 -11.88 1.65 -10.24
C THR A 193 -12.12 2.92 -9.41
N LEU A 194 -11.08 3.71 -9.27
CA LEU A 194 -11.15 5.06 -8.74
C LEU A 194 -11.70 5.96 -9.82
N SER A 195 -12.55 6.91 -9.45
CA SER A 195 -12.97 7.97 -10.36
C SER A 195 -11.75 8.75 -10.88
N SER A 196 -11.89 9.43 -12.01
CA SER A 196 -10.81 10.28 -12.56
C SER A 196 -10.33 11.31 -11.55
N GLU A 197 -11.23 11.79 -10.68
CA GLU A 197 -10.93 12.73 -9.61
C GLU A 197 -10.18 12.06 -8.45
N GLN A 198 -10.58 10.86 -8.06
CA GLN A 198 -9.86 10.06 -7.05
C GLN A 198 -8.46 9.65 -7.52
N LYS A 199 -8.30 9.30 -8.80
CA LYS A 199 -6.98 9.06 -9.41
C LYS A 199 -6.09 10.29 -9.36
N ARG A 200 -6.66 11.47 -9.67
CA ARG A 200 -5.95 12.76 -9.60
C ARG A 200 -5.60 13.13 -8.16
N LEU A 201 -6.53 12.96 -7.22
CA LEU A 201 -6.29 13.20 -5.80
C LEU A 201 -5.23 12.25 -5.23
N PHE A 202 -5.31 10.97 -5.57
CA PHE A 202 -4.32 9.99 -5.17
C PHE A 202 -2.93 10.29 -5.75
N HIS A 203 -2.87 10.67 -7.01
CA HIS A 203 -1.65 11.09 -7.68
C HIS A 203 -1.07 12.35 -7.03
N ASN A 204 -1.91 13.37 -6.81
CA ASN A 204 -1.50 14.62 -6.16
C ASN A 204 -1.12 14.39 -4.69
N LEU A 205 -1.80 13.48 -3.98
CA LEU A 205 -1.50 13.12 -2.61
C LEU A 205 -0.12 12.48 -2.51
N VAL A 206 0.16 11.47 -3.33
CA VAL A 206 1.48 10.83 -3.37
C VAL A 206 2.57 11.85 -3.75
N TYR A 207 2.33 12.68 -4.74
CA TYR A 207 3.30 13.69 -5.19
C TYR A 207 3.48 14.83 -4.20
N SER A 208 2.39 15.39 -3.65
CA SER A 208 2.47 16.47 -2.67
C SER A 208 3.08 15.97 -1.36
N TYR A 209 2.76 14.74 -0.96
CA TYR A 209 3.30 14.14 0.23
C TYR A 209 4.78 13.79 0.10
N LEU A 210 5.20 13.24 -1.03
CA LEU A 210 6.61 13.04 -1.35
C LEU A 210 7.37 14.37 -1.39
N ARG A 211 6.77 15.42 -1.92
CA ARG A 211 7.33 16.78 -1.96
C ARG A 211 7.42 17.41 -0.57
N VAL A 212 6.37 17.30 0.24
CA VAL A 212 6.34 17.83 1.62
C VAL A 212 7.36 17.07 2.49
N LEU A 213 7.40 15.75 2.43
CA LEU A 213 8.41 14.98 3.18
C LEU A 213 9.83 15.29 2.73
N ARG A 214 10.07 15.52 1.44
CA ARG A 214 11.39 15.95 0.95
C ARG A 214 11.81 17.32 1.54
N THR A 215 10.84 18.22 1.79
CA THR A 215 11.10 19.53 2.40
C THR A 215 11.35 19.44 3.92
N TYR A 216 10.80 18.42 4.58
CA TYR A 216 10.99 18.21 6.02
C TYR A 216 12.13 17.24 6.35
N LEU A 217 12.65 16.49 5.37
CA LEU A 217 13.70 15.48 5.55
C LEU A 217 15.09 15.96 5.09
N ASN A 218 15.19 17.13 4.47
CA ASN A 218 16.42 17.88 4.22
C ASN A 218 16.58 18.98 5.27
#